data_2c73ad0d4d607c9960e0e1a890413211
#
_entry.id   2c73ad0d4d607c9960e0e1a890413211
#
_cell.length_a   1.000
_cell.length_b   1.000
_cell.length_c   1.000
_cell.angle_alpha   90.00
_cell.angle_beta   90.00
_cell.angle_gamma   90.00
#
_symmetry.space_group_name_H-M   'P 1'
#
loop_
_entity.id
_entity.type
_entity.pdbx_description
1 polymer ?
#
loop_
_entity_poly.entity_id
_entity_poly.type
_entity_poly.pdbx_seq_one_letter_code
_entity_poly.pdbx_strand_id
1 'polypeptide(L)'
;MVSVKMCVKGLVIFAILVIVVTESKAQKHKCDIPPTAPKKIEDVINQCQDEIKLAILSEALEALSLHEKSRSKRDTFSDDEKRIAGCLLQCVYRKMKAVNEKGFPTVEGLVSLYTEGVSQKEYIIATLQSVNVCLVKAQKKFVKSPQSLEEQGKTCDIAYDVFDCVAEKIGEYCGQSP
;
A
#
# COMPACT_ATOMS: atom_id res chain seq x y z
N MET A 1 -29.89 4.29 60.30
CA MET A 1 -28.80 3.39 59.88
C MET A 1 -28.90 2.85 58.43
N VAL A 2 -29.93 3.26 57.65
CA VAL A 2 -30.13 2.75 56.28
C VAL A 2 -29.38 3.56 55.19
N SER A 3 -29.14 4.88 55.46
CA SER A 3 -28.59 5.79 54.46
C SER A 3 -27.09 5.59 54.12
N VAL A 4 -26.27 5.10 55.07
CA VAL A 4 -24.81 4.92 54.86
C VAL A 4 -24.53 3.68 53.95
N LYS A 5 -25.31 2.64 54.04
CA LYS A 5 -25.13 1.42 53.21
C LYS A 5 -25.43 1.64 51.73
N MET A 6 -26.32 2.57 51.39
CA MET A 6 -26.61 2.92 49.99
C MET A 6 -25.50 3.72 49.34
N CYS A 7 -24.85 4.62 50.09
CA CYS A 7 -23.76 5.46 49.60
C CYS A 7 -22.49 4.64 49.27
N VAL A 8 -22.18 3.64 50.11
CA VAL A 8 -21.01 2.77 49.89
C VAL A 8 -21.19 1.85 48.66
N LYS A 9 -22.42 1.34 48.44
CA LYS A 9 -22.69 0.53 47.23
C LYS A 9 -22.58 1.34 45.94
N GLY A 10 -23.05 2.59 45.95
CA GLY A 10 -22.88 3.52 44.80
C GLY A 10 -21.44 3.83 44.50
N LEU A 11 -20.63 4.07 45.52
CA LEU A 11 -19.20 4.35 45.37
C LEU A 11 -18.38 3.16 44.83
N VAL A 12 -18.71 1.94 45.26
CA VAL A 12 -18.07 0.71 44.78
C VAL A 12 -18.42 0.44 43.32
N ILE A 13 -19.68 0.64 42.90
CA ILE A 13 -20.13 0.46 41.51
C ILE A 13 -19.44 1.50 40.62
N PHE A 14 -19.31 2.76 41.07
CA PHE A 14 -18.64 3.81 40.33
C PHE A 14 -17.13 3.55 40.19
N ALA A 15 -16.49 3.03 41.22
CA ALA A 15 -15.06 2.64 41.17
C ALA A 15 -14.84 1.46 40.21
N ILE A 16 -15.75 0.47 40.17
CA ILE A 16 -15.66 -0.65 39.22
C ILE A 16 -15.89 -0.19 37.78
N LEU A 17 -16.81 0.74 37.54
CA LEU A 17 -17.07 1.33 36.21
C LEU A 17 -15.86 2.13 35.68
N VAL A 18 -15.18 2.87 36.57
CA VAL A 18 -13.98 3.63 36.20
C VAL A 18 -12.82 2.71 35.84
N ILE A 19 -12.66 1.56 36.53
CA ILE A 19 -11.61 0.58 36.24
C ILE A 19 -11.84 -0.09 34.89
N VAL A 20 -13.09 -0.34 34.49
CA VAL A 20 -13.43 -0.98 33.20
C VAL A 20 -13.21 -0.05 32.00
N VAL A 21 -13.29 1.28 32.20
CA VAL A 21 -13.10 2.28 31.13
C VAL A 21 -11.60 2.58 30.87
N THR A 22 -10.70 2.23 31.78
CA THR A 22 -9.26 2.54 31.63
C THR A 22 -8.43 1.46 30.93
N GLU A 23 -9.02 0.35 30.49
CA GLU A 23 -8.36 -0.56 29.55
C GLU A 23 -8.50 -0.07 28.10
N SER A 24 -8.08 1.14 27.82
CA SER A 24 -7.55 1.49 26.50
C SER A 24 -6.29 0.64 26.30
N LYS A 25 -6.47 -0.54 25.71
CA LYS A 25 -5.36 -1.33 25.19
C LYS A 25 -4.62 -0.43 24.20
N ALA A 26 -3.54 0.21 24.66
CA ALA A 26 -2.56 0.78 23.77
C ALA A 26 -2.14 -0.37 22.86
N GLN A 27 -2.60 -0.33 21.61
CA GLN A 27 -2.29 -1.35 20.61
C GLN A 27 -0.77 -1.33 20.45
N LYS A 28 -0.10 -2.32 21.02
CA LYS A 28 1.36 -2.38 21.04
C LYS A 28 1.80 -2.54 19.59
N HIS A 29 2.36 -1.48 19.01
CA HIS A 29 2.97 -1.56 17.68
C HIS A 29 3.97 -2.71 17.65
N LYS A 30 3.80 -3.62 16.71
CA LYS A 30 4.70 -4.77 16.55
C LYS A 30 5.96 -4.39 15.77
N CYS A 31 5.85 -3.41 14.89
CA CYS A 31 6.96 -2.88 14.10
C CYS A 31 6.70 -1.43 13.69
N ASP A 32 7.79 -0.70 13.45
CA ASP A 32 7.72 0.65 12.91
C ASP A 32 7.85 0.61 11.40
N ILE A 33 6.92 1.27 10.71
CA ILE A 33 6.99 1.43 9.26
C ILE A 33 7.96 2.58 8.97
N PRO A 34 8.97 2.39 8.09
CA PRO A 34 9.88 3.46 7.72
C PRO A 34 9.12 4.68 7.18
N PRO A 35 9.37 5.89 7.70
CA PRO A 35 8.61 7.09 7.30
C PRO A 35 8.97 7.57 5.89
N THR A 36 10.15 7.23 5.40
CA THR A 36 10.65 7.63 4.09
C THR A 36 11.35 6.48 3.38
N ALA A 37 11.33 6.51 2.05
CA ALA A 37 12.12 5.58 1.26
C ALA A 37 13.62 5.93 1.35
N PRO A 38 14.52 4.94 1.27
CA PRO A 38 15.94 5.19 1.12
C PRO A 38 16.25 6.05 -0.11
N LYS A 39 17.27 6.89 -0.04
CA LYS A 39 17.64 7.83 -1.12
C LYS A 39 17.75 7.17 -2.50
N LYS A 40 18.31 5.98 -2.57
CA LYS A 40 18.40 5.19 -3.82
C LYS A 40 17.04 4.95 -4.45
N ILE A 41 16.02 4.66 -3.65
CA ILE A 41 14.65 4.43 -4.13
C ILE A 41 14.01 5.77 -4.52
N GLU A 42 14.23 6.84 -3.75
CA GLU A 42 13.77 8.19 -4.08
C GLU A 42 14.32 8.66 -5.44
N ASP A 43 15.60 8.45 -5.71
CA ASP A 43 16.20 8.79 -6.99
C ASP A 43 15.56 8.02 -8.17
N VAL A 44 15.24 6.74 -7.97
CA VAL A 44 14.53 5.93 -8.97
C VAL A 44 13.09 6.41 -9.15
N ILE A 45 12.39 6.76 -8.07
CA ILE A 45 11.02 7.32 -8.13
C ILE A 45 11.03 8.61 -8.95
N ASN A 46 11.98 9.52 -8.70
CA ASN A 46 12.10 10.78 -9.44
C ASN A 46 12.34 10.54 -10.94
N GLN A 47 13.24 9.61 -11.30
CA GLN A 47 13.45 9.23 -12.70
C GLN A 47 12.18 8.69 -13.35
N CYS A 48 11.46 7.80 -12.66
CA CYS A 48 10.21 7.24 -13.17
C CYS A 48 9.10 8.31 -13.30
N GLN A 49 9.04 9.26 -12.38
CA GLN A 49 8.11 10.39 -12.48
C GLN A 49 8.37 11.23 -13.73
N ASP A 50 9.63 11.50 -14.05
CA ASP A 50 9.97 12.30 -15.23
C ASP A 50 9.64 11.54 -16.53
N GLU A 51 9.90 10.23 -16.58
CA GLU A 51 9.51 9.39 -17.72
C GLU A 51 7.99 9.39 -17.94
N ILE A 52 7.18 9.27 -16.87
CA ILE A 52 5.72 9.28 -16.96
C ILE A 52 5.19 10.66 -17.34
N LYS A 53 5.74 11.75 -16.79
CA LYS A 53 5.37 13.10 -17.21
C LYS A 53 5.57 13.32 -18.72
N LEU A 54 6.69 12.84 -19.26
CA LEU A 54 6.97 12.92 -20.69
C LEU A 54 5.98 12.08 -21.50
N ALA A 55 5.62 10.87 -21.06
CA ALA A 55 4.64 10.02 -21.71
C ALA A 55 3.25 10.70 -21.74
N ILE A 56 2.78 11.20 -20.61
CA ILE A 56 1.50 11.91 -20.50
C ILE A 56 1.50 13.16 -21.39
N LEU A 57 2.61 13.90 -21.45
CA LEU A 57 2.73 15.09 -22.28
C LEU A 57 2.67 14.74 -23.77
N SER A 58 3.31 13.64 -24.20
CA SER A 58 3.26 13.19 -25.60
C SER A 58 1.84 12.76 -25.99
N GLU A 59 1.15 11.99 -25.14
CA GLU A 59 -0.25 11.60 -25.37
C GLU A 59 -1.19 12.83 -25.41
N ALA A 60 -0.97 13.81 -24.53
CA ALA A 60 -1.74 15.04 -24.53
C ALA A 60 -1.54 15.87 -25.80
N LEU A 61 -0.33 15.91 -26.34
CA LEU A 61 -0.02 16.58 -27.62
C LEU A 61 -0.69 15.87 -28.80
N GLU A 62 -0.69 14.53 -28.81
CA GLU A 62 -1.41 13.74 -29.81
C GLU A 62 -2.92 13.97 -29.72
N ALA A 63 -3.49 13.96 -28.51
CA ALA A 63 -4.91 14.21 -28.27
C ALA A 63 -5.35 15.63 -28.68
N LEU A 64 -4.49 16.65 -28.48
CA LEU A 64 -4.76 18.01 -28.94
C LEU A 64 -4.84 18.11 -30.46
N SER A 65 -4.11 17.25 -31.18
CA SER A 65 -4.16 17.16 -32.64
C SER A 65 -5.45 16.49 -33.16
N LEU A 66 -6.14 15.71 -32.32
CA LEU A 66 -7.31 14.89 -32.69
C LEU A 66 -8.66 15.41 -32.17
N HIS A 67 -8.68 16.52 -31.45
CA HIS A 67 -9.90 17.20 -30.94
C HIS A 67 -10.95 16.28 -30.32
N GLU A 68 -10.77 15.92 -29.02
CA GLU A 68 -11.92 15.51 -28.23
C GLU A 68 -11.79 15.82 -26.73
N LYS A 69 -12.91 16.33 -26.20
CA LYS A 69 -13.02 16.95 -24.88
C LYS A 69 -13.86 16.04 -23.98
N SER A 70 -13.30 15.54 -22.89
CA SER A 70 -14.15 15.02 -21.80
C SER A 70 -13.57 15.37 -20.44
N ARG A 71 -14.34 16.11 -19.63
CA ARG A 71 -14.09 16.37 -18.21
C ARG A 71 -15.12 15.59 -17.40
N SER A 72 -14.67 14.67 -16.57
CA SER A 72 -15.49 13.99 -15.57
C SER A 72 -15.16 14.48 -14.15
N LYS A 73 -16.16 14.46 -13.28
CA LYS A 73 -16.17 14.90 -11.88
C LYS A 73 -15.34 13.98 -11.00
N ARG A 74 -14.59 14.55 -10.03
CA ARG A 74 -13.77 13.81 -9.04
C ARG A 74 -14.65 13.13 -8.01
N ASP A 75 -14.47 11.85 -7.91
CA ASP A 75 -14.68 11.05 -6.70
C ASP A 75 -13.47 10.13 -6.55
N THR A 76 -12.95 9.96 -5.29
CA THR A 76 -11.87 9.03 -4.92
C THR A 76 -11.10 8.42 -6.09
N PHE A 77 -9.80 8.60 -6.18
CA PHE A 77 -8.87 8.16 -7.24
C PHE A 77 -9.57 7.45 -8.40
N SER A 78 -9.74 8.15 -9.51
CA SER A 78 -10.32 7.58 -10.73
C SER A 78 -9.48 6.38 -11.20
N ASP A 79 -10.05 5.51 -12.00
CA ASP A 79 -9.31 4.35 -12.55
C ASP A 79 -8.08 4.79 -13.35
N ASP A 80 -8.14 5.97 -13.98
CA ASP A 80 -7.01 6.57 -14.69
C ASP A 80 -5.89 7.01 -13.73
N GLU A 81 -6.24 7.62 -12.58
CA GLU A 81 -5.26 8.01 -11.57
C GLU A 81 -4.58 6.79 -10.94
N LYS A 82 -5.32 5.72 -10.66
CA LYS A 82 -4.76 4.44 -10.19
C LYS A 82 -3.81 3.83 -11.22
N ARG A 83 -4.17 3.90 -12.49
CA ARG A 83 -3.33 3.41 -13.58
C ARG A 83 -2.04 4.21 -13.71
N ILE A 84 -2.09 5.54 -13.62
CA ILE A 84 -0.89 6.41 -13.62
C ILE A 84 0.01 6.07 -12.43
N ALA A 85 -0.54 5.97 -11.22
CA ALA A 85 0.20 5.56 -10.03
C ALA A 85 0.78 4.15 -10.19
N GLY A 86 0.03 3.22 -10.76
CA GLY A 86 0.48 1.87 -11.04
C GLY A 86 1.61 1.81 -12.06
N CYS A 87 1.57 2.65 -13.10
CA CYS A 87 2.66 2.73 -14.07
C CYS A 87 3.94 3.31 -13.45
N LEU A 88 3.81 4.28 -12.53
CA LEU A 88 4.94 4.76 -11.73
C LEU A 88 5.55 3.63 -10.90
N LEU A 89 4.73 2.89 -10.17
CA LEU A 89 5.17 1.74 -9.39
C LEU A 89 5.82 0.66 -10.27
N GLN A 90 5.24 0.37 -11.42
CA GLN A 90 5.78 -0.60 -12.38
C GLN A 90 7.16 -0.17 -12.92
N CYS A 91 7.35 1.12 -13.20
CA CYS A 91 8.65 1.68 -13.59
C CYS A 91 9.68 1.46 -12.47
N VAL A 92 9.33 1.82 -11.23
CA VAL A 92 10.20 1.62 -10.05
C VAL A 92 10.54 0.14 -9.88
N TYR A 93 9.55 -0.75 -9.94
CA TYR A 93 9.76 -2.19 -9.81
C TYR A 93 10.71 -2.74 -10.88
N ARG A 94 10.58 -2.29 -12.13
CA ARG A 94 11.50 -2.68 -13.22
C ARG A 94 12.93 -2.20 -12.95
N LYS A 95 13.12 -0.92 -12.62
CA LYS A 95 14.43 -0.33 -12.34
C LYS A 95 15.11 -0.97 -11.12
N MET A 96 14.32 -1.34 -10.12
CA MET A 96 14.79 -2.03 -8.92
C MET A 96 14.88 -3.55 -9.06
N LYS A 97 14.62 -4.10 -10.28
CA LYS A 97 14.64 -5.54 -10.58
C LYS A 97 13.66 -6.35 -9.69
N ALA A 98 12.55 -5.73 -9.30
CA ALA A 98 11.52 -6.35 -8.48
C ALA A 98 10.45 -7.10 -9.29
N VAL A 99 10.61 -7.21 -10.62
CA VAL A 99 9.71 -7.94 -11.53
C VAL A 99 10.48 -8.98 -12.33
N ASN A 100 9.74 -9.98 -12.83
CA ASN A 100 10.27 -10.93 -13.80
C ASN A 100 10.29 -10.33 -15.22
N GLU A 101 10.73 -11.12 -16.21
CA GLU A 101 10.85 -10.72 -17.62
C GLU A 101 9.51 -10.25 -18.21
N LYS A 102 8.39 -10.80 -17.75
CA LYS A 102 7.03 -10.41 -18.18
C LYS A 102 6.46 -9.22 -17.42
N GLY A 103 7.23 -8.63 -16.49
CA GLY A 103 6.81 -7.47 -15.70
C GLY A 103 5.92 -7.81 -14.50
N PHE A 104 5.73 -9.09 -14.14
CA PHE A 104 5.01 -9.46 -12.94
C PHE A 104 5.95 -9.36 -11.72
N PRO A 105 5.51 -8.76 -10.58
CA PRO A 105 6.35 -8.63 -9.39
C PRO A 105 6.77 -9.99 -8.81
N THR A 106 8.00 -10.04 -8.26
CA THR A 106 8.55 -11.26 -7.63
C THR A 106 8.66 -11.09 -6.13
N VAL A 107 8.65 -12.22 -5.39
CA VAL A 107 8.78 -12.18 -3.93
C VAL A 107 10.13 -11.59 -3.53
N GLU A 108 11.21 -12.10 -4.10
CA GLU A 108 12.57 -11.66 -3.79
C GLU A 108 12.77 -10.19 -4.09
N GLY A 109 12.28 -9.75 -5.25
CA GLY A 109 12.43 -8.37 -5.70
C GLY A 109 11.64 -7.39 -4.83
N LEU A 110 10.38 -7.68 -4.51
CA LEU A 110 9.57 -6.81 -3.66
C LEU A 110 10.07 -6.80 -2.21
N VAL A 111 10.44 -7.96 -1.65
CA VAL A 111 11.00 -8.01 -0.30
C VAL A 111 12.29 -7.18 -0.24
N SER A 112 13.21 -7.35 -1.19
CA SER A 112 14.42 -6.53 -1.27
C SER A 112 14.11 -5.04 -1.36
N LEU A 113 13.14 -4.66 -2.20
CA LEU A 113 12.74 -3.26 -2.39
C LEU A 113 12.16 -2.65 -1.09
N TYR A 114 11.20 -3.32 -0.46
CA TYR A 114 10.52 -2.78 0.71
C TYR A 114 11.36 -2.86 1.99
N THR A 115 12.37 -3.70 2.04
CA THR A 115 13.27 -3.82 3.20
C THR A 115 14.63 -3.15 2.99
N GLU A 116 14.83 -2.44 1.90
CA GLU A 116 16.06 -1.68 1.64
C GLU A 116 16.35 -0.73 2.81
N GLY A 117 17.52 -0.89 3.44
CA GLY A 117 17.94 -0.07 4.59
C GLY A 117 17.21 -0.36 5.91
N VAL A 118 16.32 -1.34 5.96
CA VAL A 118 15.58 -1.72 7.17
C VAL A 118 16.25 -2.88 7.89
N SER A 119 16.54 -2.71 9.18
CA SER A 119 17.15 -3.75 10.02
C SER A 119 16.18 -4.41 11.01
N GLN A 120 14.95 -3.90 11.11
CA GLN A 120 13.95 -4.39 12.05
C GLN A 120 13.34 -5.71 11.59
N LYS A 121 13.58 -6.79 12.35
CA LYS A 121 13.16 -8.15 11.97
C LYS A 121 11.64 -8.28 11.80
N GLU A 122 10.86 -7.66 12.68
CA GLU A 122 9.40 -7.71 12.67
C GLU A 122 8.84 -7.10 11.38
N TYR A 123 9.41 -5.99 10.93
CA TYR A 123 9.04 -5.36 9.66
C TYR A 123 9.41 -6.24 8.46
N ILE A 124 10.59 -6.85 8.47
CA ILE A 124 11.03 -7.76 7.40
C ILE A 124 10.10 -8.98 7.31
N ILE A 125 9.70 -9.55 8.47
CA ILE A 125 8.76 -10.67 8.53
C ILE A 125 7.38 -10.23 8.00
N ALA A 126 6.89 -9.07 8.44
CA ALA A 126 5.62 -8.50 7.97
C ALA A 126 5.64 -8.33 6.44
N THR A 127 6.72 -7.77 5.91
CA THR A 127 6.91 -7.56 4.47
C THR A 127 6.88 -8.88 3.71
N LEU A 128 7.66 -9.87 4.14
CA LEU A 128 7.72 -11.18 3.49
C LEU A 128 6.34 -11.86 3.44
N GLN A 129 5.61 -11.86 4.56
CA GLN A 129 4.28 -12.45 4.63
C GLN A 129 3.28 -11.68 3.75
N SER A 130 3.28 -10.36 3.81
CA SER A 130 2.40 -9.50 3.02
C SER A 130 2.63 -9.67 1.52
N VAL A 131 3.88 -9.64 1.08
CA VAL A 131 4.26 -9.84 -0.32
C VAL A 131 3.77 -11.19 -0.84
N ASN A 132 4.02 -12.29 -0.11
CA ASN A 132 3.56 -13.62 -0.52
C ASN A 132 2.04 -13.68 -0.70
N VAL A 133 1.27 -13.19 0.27
CA VAL A 133 -0.19 -13.19 0.22
C VAL A 133 -0.70 -12.34 -0.94
N CYS A 134 -0.16 -11.14 -1.12
CA CYS A 134 -0.61 -10.20 -2.14
C CYS A 134 -0.25 -10.65 -3.55
N LEU A 135 0.92 -11.26 -3.76
CA LEU A 135 1.29 -11.82 -5.07
C LEU A 135 0.40 -12.99 -5.46
N VAL A 136 0.05 -13.89 -4.54
CA VAL A 136 -0.90 -14.98 -4.80
C VAL A 136 -2.28 -14.42 -5.18
N LYS A 137 -2.74 -13.37 -4.49
CA LYS A 137 -4.01 -12.69 -4.79
C LYS A 137 -3.96 -12.04 -6.18
N ALA A 138 -2.90 -11.30 -6.49
CA ALA A 138 -2.71 -10.66 -7.78
C ALA A 138 -2.61 -11.67 -8.93
N GLN A 139 -1.86 -12.77 -8.74
CA GLN A 139 -1.76 -13.85 -9.71
C GLN A 139 -3.14 -14.40 -10.07
N LYS A 140 -3.97 -14.72 -9.07
CA LYS A 140 -5.33 -15.23 -9.27
C LYS A 140 -6.26 -14.22 -9.93
N LYS A 141 -6.12 -12.94 -9.60
CA LYS A 141 -6.98 -11.86 -10.11
C LYS A 141 -6.68 -11.51 -11.56
N PHE A 142 -5.41 -11.35 -11.91
CA PHE A 142 -4.98 -10.75 -13.17
C PHE A 142 -4.43 -11.74 -14.20
N VAL A 143 -3.82 -12.85 -13.78
CA VAL A 143 -3.18 -13.79 -14.70
C VAL A 143 -4.12 -14.96 -14.99
N LYS A 144 -4.98 -14.81 -16.00
CA LYS A 144 -5.93 -15.83 -16.42
C LYS A 144 -5.35 -16.72 -17.54
N SER A 145 -4.40 -16.23 -18.29
CA SER A 145 -3.70 -16.93 -19.38
C SER A 145 -2.24 -16.45 -19.43
N PRO A 146 -1.36 -17.17 -20.13
CA PRO A 146 0.05 -16.73 -20.32
C PRO A 146 0.17 -15.36 -20.99
N GLN A 147 -0.81 -14.94 -21.79
CA GLN A 147 -0.86 -13.68 -22.52
C GLN A 147 -1.45 -12.53 -21.71
N SER A 148 -2.04 -12.80 -20.53
CA SER A 148 -2.72 -11.76 -19.73
C SER A 148 -1.80 -10.59 -19.34
N LEU A 149 -0.47 -10.81 -19.25
CA LEU A 149 0.50 -9.78 -18.90
C LEU A 149 0.92 -8.91 -20.09
N GLU A 150 0.56 -9.30 -21.31
CA GLU A 150 0.87 -8.58 -22.55
C GLU A 150 -0.20 -7.52 -22.87
N GLU A 151 -1.34 -7.55 -22.17
CA GLU A 151 -2.37 -6.53 -22.29
C GLU A 151 -1.85 -5.17 -21.86
N GLN A 152 -2.15 -4.14 -22.66
CA GLN A 152 -1.70 -2.77 -22.40
C GLN A 152 -2.17 -2.28 -21.02
N GLY A 153 -1.24 -1.77 -20.22
CA GLY A 153 -1.52 -1.26 -18.86
C GLY A 153 -1.71 -2.34 -17.78
N LYS A 154 -1.82 -3.61 -18.13
CA LYS A 154 -2.07 -4.70 -17.16
C LYS A 154 -1.01 -4.77 -16.07
N THR A 155 0.26 -4.62 -16.41
CA THR A 155 1.34 -4.63 -15.42
C THR A 155 1.31 -3.41 -14.50
N CYS A 156 0.79 -2.27 -14.98
CA CYS A 156 0.53 -1.10 -14.15
C CYS A 156 -0.58 -1.37 -13.13
N ASP A 157 -1.70 -1.95 -13.58
CA ASP A 157 -2.82 -2.31 -12.72
C ASP A 157 -2.39 -3.31 -11.62
N ILE A 158 -1.55 -4.29 -12.00
CA ILE A 158 -0.97 -5.25 -11.06
C ILE A 158 -0.05 -4.57 -10.05
N ALA A 159 0.81 -3.67 -10.50
CA ALA A 159 1.74 -2.97 -9.61
C ALA A 159 1.01 -2.15 -8.56
N TYR A 160 -0.07 -1.45 -8.95
CA TYR A 160 -0.92 -0.71 -8.02
C TYR A 160 -1.60 -1.64 -7.01
N ASP A 161 -2.28 -2.69 -7.48
CA ASP A 161 -3.02 -3.63 -6.63
C ASP A 161 -2.10 -4.36 -5.62
N VAL A 162 -0.90 -4.72 -6.05
CA VAL A 162 0.11 -5.35 -5.18
C VAL A 162 0.63 -4.36 -4.15
N PHE A 163 0.95 -3.12 -4.55
CA PHE A 163 1.41 -2.08 -3.62
C PHE A 163 0.39 -1.80 -2.53
N ASP A 164 -0.86 -1.54 -2.92
CA ASP A 164 -1.96 -1.24 -2.01
C ASP A 164 -2.20 -2.39 -1.02
N CYS A 165 -2.26 -3.63 -1.53
CA CYS A 165 -2.39 -4.82 -0.71
C CYS A 165 -1.23 -5.01 0.27
N VAL A 166 0.03 -4.81 -0.17
CA VAL A 166 1.21 -4.98 0.68
C VAL A 166 1.25 -3.92 1.78
N ALA A 167 0.94 -2.66 1.44
CA ALA A 167 0.87 -1.56 2.40
C ALA A 167 -0.18 -1.83 3.49
N GLU A 168 -1.41 -2.24 3.09
CA GLU A 168 -2.47 -2.63 4.01
C GLU A 168 -2.02 -3.76 4.95
N LYS A 169 -1.46 -4.83 4.39
CA LYS A 169 -1.06 -6.01 5.19
C LYS A 169 0.10 -5.74 6.14
N ILE A 170 1.07 -4.92 5.75
CA ILE A 170 2.14 -4.46 6.65
C ILE A 170 1.55 -3.61 7.77
N GLY A 171 0.65 -2.66 7.43
CA GLY A 171 -0.04 -1.83 8.40
C GLY A 171 -0.81 -2.67 9.43
N GLU A 172 -1.62 -3.64 8.98
CA GLU A 172 -2.34 -4.56 9.85
C GLU A 172 -1.39 -5.33 10.78
N TYR A 173 -0.29 -5.87 10.24
CA TYR A 173 0.67 -6.64 11.03
C TYR A 173 1.40 -5.78 12.07
N CYS A 174 1.82 -4.58 11.69
CA CYS A 174 2.53 -3.67 12.59
C CYS A 174 1.59 -2.98 13.60
N GLY A 175 0.26 -3.10 13.43
CA GLY A 175 -0.72 -2.43 14.29
C GLY A 175 -0.86 -0.94 13.99
N GLN A 176 -0.53 -0.55 12.76
CA GLN A 176 -0.74 0.78 12.21
C GLN A 176 -1.83 0.63 11.13
N SER A 177 -3.09 0.83 11.49
CA SER A 177 -4.14 0.98 10.49
C SER A 177 -3.91 2.26 9.70
N PRO A 178 -4.12 2.24 8.36
CA PRO A 178 -4.11 3.44 7.55
C PRO A 178 -5.21 4.42 7.94
#